data_51e908ee3a798f1d97a8a7591ae804df
#
_entry.id   51e908ee3a798f1d97a8a7591ae804df
#
_cell.length_a   1.000
_cell.length_b   1.000
_cell.length_c   1.000
_cell.angle_alpha   90.00
_cell.angle_beta   90.00
_cell.angle_gamma   90.00
#
_symmetry.space_group_name_H-M   'P 1'
#
loop_
_entity.id
_entity.type
_entity.pdbx_description
1 polymer ?
#
loop_
_entity_poly.entity_id
_entity_poly.type
_entity_poly.pdbx_seq_one_letter_code
_entity_poly.pdbx_strand_id
1 'polypeptide(L)'
;MVLVRRKQYLSGAVRAMYNAYFGFHENPFNLSPDPAFLYRSPQHEEALANLIYGVRSRKGFIALTGEVGTGKTTMLECLRDYLDLQQFEFAFVFNSRLTPDQFFEMIAYDFDLQCDRKSKTDVLFALNALLIEQAERGRTAVLIVDEAHNLEWDVLEEIRLLGNLENRQGKLLQIILSGQPELDRKLDTANLRQLKQRIVLR
;
A
#
# COMPACT_ATOMS: atom_id res chain seq x y z
N MET A 1 22.68 -32.33 15.69
CA MET A 1 23.01 -31.17 14.82
C MET A 1 23.29 -31.64 13.38
N VAL A 2 22.43 -32.47 12.75
CA VAL A 2 22.68 -33.04 11.40
C VAL A 2 21.42 -33.06 10.49
N LEU A 3 20.26 -32.60 10.92
CA LEU A 3 18.99 -32.74 10.16
C LEU A 3 18.52 -31.49 9.41
N VAL A 4 19.19 -30.35 9.56
CA VAL A 4 18.75 -29.08 8.90
C VAL A 4 19.37 -28.87 7.51
N ARG A 5 20.50 -29.51 7.19
CA ARG A 5 21.20 -29.29 5.91
C ARG A 5 20.64 -30.08 4.70
N ARG A 6 19.82 -31.11 4.88
CA ARG A 6 19.31 -31.91 3.73
C ARG A 6 18.12 -31.30 2.99
N LYS A 7 17.33 -30.41 3.60
CA LYS A 7 16.19 -29.76 2.93
C LYS A 7 16.57 -28.65 1.97
N GLN A 8 17.70 -27.98 2.19
CA GLN A 8 18.15 -26.87 1.33
C GLN A 8 18.75 -27.35 -0.01
N TYR A 9 19.40 -28.53 -0.05
CA TYR A 9 20.04 -29.01 -1.27
C TYR A 9 19.05 -29.55 -2.32
N LEU A 10 17.93 -30.14 -1.89
CA LEU A 10 16.91 -30.66 -2.81
C LEU A 10 16.08 -29.53 -3.43
N SER A 11 15.82 -28.43 -2.68
CA SER A 11 15.08 -27.30 -3.21
C SER A 11 15.86 -26.51 -4.28
N GLY A 12 17.16 -26.36 -4.11
CA GLY A 12 18.03 -25.67 -5.08
C GLY A 12 18.23 -26.46 -6.37
N ALA A 13 18.43 -27.79 -6.30
CA ALA A 13 18.61 -28.64 -7.48
C ALA A 13 17.32 -28.75 -8.32
N VAL A 14 16.16 -28.88 -7.68
CA VAL A 14 14.87 -28.90 -8.39
C VAL A 14 14.54 -27.54 -9.02
N ARG A 15 14.85 -26.43 -8.34
CA ARG A 15 14.70 -25.08 -8.89
C ARG A 15 15.56 -24.86 -10.14
N ALA A 16 16.84 -25.26 -10.09
CA ALA A 16 17.75 -25.11 -11.21
C ALA A 16 17.31 -25.94 -12.44
N MET A 17 16.80 -27.17 -12.23
CA MET A 17 16.33 -28.03 -13.31
C MET A 17 15.05 -27.51 -13.99
N TYR A 18 14.11 -26.96 -13.21
CA TYR A 18 12.87 -26.40 -13.71
C TYR A 18 13.15 -25.14 -14.56
N ASN A 19 13.94 -24.21 -14.04
CA ASN A 19 14.28 -22.98 -14.77
C ASN A 19 15.03 -23.30 -16.07
N ALA A 20 16.02 -24.18 -16.03
CA ALA A 20 16.77 -24.60 -17.22
C ALA A 20 15.88 -25.25 -18.27
N TYR A 21 14.94 -26.11 -17.86
CA TYR A 21 14.02 -26.78 -18.76
C TYR A 21 13.10 -25.84 -19.53
N PHE A 22 12.56 -24.80 -18.82
CA PHE A 22 11.65 -23.81 -19.41
C PHE A 22 12.35 -22.55 -19.92
N GLY A 23 13.67 -22.44 -19.79
CA GLY A 23 14.44 -21.31 -20.23
C GLY A 23 14.21 -20.05 -19.37
N PHE A 24 13.80 -20.22 -18.11
CA PHE A 24 13.61 -19.09 -17.20
C PHE A 24 14.94 -18.64 -16.61
N HIS A 25 15.21 -17.35 -16.65
CA HIS A 25 16.36 -16.74 -15.98
C HIS A 25 16.17 -16.65 -14.47
N GLU A 26 14.91 -16.53 -14.03
CA GLU A 26 14.50 -16.43 -12.63
C GLU A 26 13.33 -17.37 -12.35
N ASN A 27 13.05 -17.61 -11.07
CA ASN A 27 11.92 -18.46 -10.68
C ASN A 27 10.60 -17.66 -10.73
N PRO A 28 9.69 -17.96 -11.69
CA PRO A 28 8.43 -17.21 -11.84
C PRO A 28 7.40 -17.47 -10.74
N PHE A 29 7.61 -18.51 -9.92
CA PHE A 29 6.69 -18.92 -8.85
C PHE A 29 7.33 -18.74 -7.47
N ASN A 30 7.87 -17.55 -7.21
CA ASN A 30 8.29 -17.15 -5.89
C ASN A 30 7.08 -16.90 -4.98
N LEU A 31 7.26 -17.10 -3.66
CA LEU A 31 6.21 -16.80 -2.68
C LEU A 31 5.97 -15.30 -2.52
N SER A 32 6.99 -14.49 -2.81
CA SER A 32 6.87 -13.03 -2.78
C SER A 32 6.29 -12.52 -4.10
N PRO A 33 5.35 -11.58 -4.06
CA PRO A 33 4.85 -10.92 -5.26
C PRO A 33 6.02 -10.27 -6.01
N ASP A 34 6.07 -10.48 -7.32
CA ASP A 34 7.09 -9.89 -8.18
C ASP A 34 6.39 -9.24 -9.40
N PRO A 35 6.49 -7.91 -9.53
CA PRO A 35 5.90 -7.18 -10.66
C PRO A 35 6.32 -7.68 -12.03
N ALA A 36 7.54 -8.23 -12.15
CA ALA A 36 8.08 -8.74 -13.42
C ALA A 36 7.27 -9.94 -13.97
N PHE A 37 6.61 -10.69 -13.08
CA PHE A 37 5.79 -11.86 -13.45
C PHE A 37 4.28 -11.57 -13.47
N LEU A 38 3.87 -10.31 -13.30
CA LEU A 38 2.46 -9.95 -13.41
C LEU A 38 1.97 -10.13 -14.84
N TYR A 39 1.02 -11.05 -15.06
CA TYR A 39 0.26 -11.07 -16.31
C TYR A 39 -0.66 -9.85 -16.37
N ARG A 40 -0.31 -8.90 -17.20
CA ARG A 40 -1.04 -7.65 -17.37
C ARG A 40 -2.30 -7.88 -18.22
N SER A 41 -3.39 -8.24 -17.58
CA SER A 41 -4.70 -8.22 -18.25
C SER A 41 -5.18 -6.79 -18.45
N PRO A 42 -6.12 -6.52 -19.36
CA PRO A 42 -6.72 -5.19 -19.54
C PRO A 42 -7.25 -4.59 -18.22
N GLN A 43 -7.82 -5.45 -17.35
CA GLN A 43 -8.31 -5.01 -16.04
C GLN A 43 -7.18 -4.57 -15.10
N HIS A 44 -6.02 -5.27 -15.12
CA HIS A 44 -4.86 -4.86 -14.33
C HIS A 44 -4.28 -3.55 -14.83
N GLU A 45 -4.20 -3.37 -16.15
CA GLU A 45 -3.70 -2.12 -16.75
C GLU A 45 -4.62 -0.94 -16.43
N GLU A 46 -5.93 -1.12 -16.52
CA GLU A 46 -6.91 -0.10 -16.16
C GLU A 46 -6.84 0.25 -14.67
N ALA A 47 -6.76 -0.74 -13.79
CA ALA A 47 -6.67 -0.50 -12.36
C ALA A 47 -5.38 0.23 -11.98
N LEU A 48 -4.22 -0.15 -12.55
CA LEU A 48 -2.95 0.54 -12.32
C LEU A 48 -3.01 1.98 -12.85
N ALA A 49 -3.57 2.18 -14.05
CA ALA A 49 -3.74 3.51 -14.62
C ALA A 49 -4.64 4.40 -13.73
N ASN A 50 -5.72 3.84 -13.18
CA ASN A 50 -6.61 4.54 -12.25
C ASN A 50 -5.91 4.89 -10.94
N LEU A 51 -5.08 4.01 -10.37
CA LEU A 51 -4.27 4.28 -9.19
C LEU A 51 -3.30 5.44 -9.44
N ILE A 52 -2.53 5.37 -10.54
CA ILE A 52 -1.58 6.43 -10.94
C ILE A 52 -2.32 7.75 -11.19
N TYR A 53 -3.43 7.71 -11.91
CA TYR A 53 -4.26 8.90 -12.16
C TYR A 53 -4.76 9.51 -10.85
N GLY A 54 -5.26 8.70 -9.94
CA GLY A 54 -5.77 9.17 -8.65
C GLY A 54 -4.70 9.86 -7.81
N VAL A 55 -3.50 9.28 -7.76
CA VAL A 55 -2.34 9.87 -7.06
C VAL A 55 -1.92 11.19 -7.72
N ARG A 56 -1.69 11.19 -9.03
CA ARG A 56 -1.26 12.39 -9.77
C ARG A 56 -2.27 13.53 -9.73
N SER A 57 -3.56 13.18 -9.79
CA SER A 57 -4.66 14.15 -9.76
C SER A 57 -5.09 14.55 -8.35
N ARG A 58 -4.35 14.12 -7.31
CA ARG A 58 -4.57 14.46 -5.90
C ARG A 58 -6.02 14.20 -5.45
N LYS A 59 -6.57 13.04 -5.80
CA LYS A 59 -7.98 12.69 -5.53
C LYS A 59 -8.27 12.39 -4.05
N GLY A 60 -7.27 12.25 -3.22
CA GLY A 60 -7.37 11.97 -1.78
C GLY A 60 -7.50 10.47 -1.51
N PHE A 61 -8.70 9.91 -1.58
CA PHE A 61 -8.92 8.49 -1.28
C PHE A 61 -9.20 7.67 -2.53
N ILE A 62 -8.52 6.52 -2.59
CA ILE A 62 -8.68 5.53 -3.67
C ILE A 62 -8.89 4.15 -3.00
N ALA A 63 -9.82 3.36 -3.49
CA ALA A 63 -9.98 1.97 -3.07
C ALA A 63 -9.61 1.02 -4.21
N LEU A 64 -8.87 -0.04 -3.87
CA LEU A 64 -8.57 -1.17 -4.75
C LEU A 64 -9.16 -2.43 -4.13
N THR A 65 -10.27 -2.90 -4.62
CA THR A 65 -10.94 -4.09 -4.09
C THR A 65 -10.99 -5.22 -5.11
N GLY A 66 -10.92 -6.45 -4.62
CA GLY A 66 -10.99 -7.65 -5.46
C GLY A 66 -10.79 -8.92 -4.66
N GLU A 67 -11.19 -10.05 -5.23
CA GLU A 67 -11.06 -11.35 -4.59
C GLU A 67 -9.61 -11.74 -4.29
N VAL A 68 -9.43 -12.76 -3.45
CA VAL A 68 -8.11 -13.34 -3.17
C VAL A 68 -7.49 -13.86 -4.46
N GLY A 69 -6.19 -13.61 -4.64
CA GLY A 69 -5.47 -14.10 -5.82
C GLY A 69 -5.63 -13.26 -7.09
N THR A 70 -6.36 -12.13 -7.05
CA THR A 70 -6.51 -11.22 -8.21
C THR A 70 -5.29 -10.33 -8.47
N GLY A 71 -4.19 -10.49 -7.75
CA GLY A 71 -2.96 -9.73 -7.99
C GLY A 71 -2.93 -8.32 -7.39
N LYS A 72 -3.81 -7.98 -6.43
CA LYS A 72 -3.84 -6.65 -5.78
C LYS A 72 -2.49 -6.24 -5.21
N THR A 73 -1.86 -7.10 -4.40
CA THR A 73 -0.56 -6.81 -3.80
C THR A 73 0.53 -6.64 -4.86
N THR A 74 0.54 -7.47 -5.89
CA THR A 74 1.48 -7.31 -7.02
C THR A 74 1.25 -5.98 -7.75
N MET A 75 0.01 -5.55 -7.88
CA MET A 75 -0.33 -4.26 -8.49
C MET A 75 0.11 -3.08 -7.62
N LEU A 76 0.00 -3.21 -6.28
CA LEU A 76 0.55 -2.22 -5.35
C LEU A 76 2.09 -2.15 -5.42
N GLU A 77 2.77 -3.28 -5.62
CA GLU A 77 4.22 -3.29 -5.89
C GLU A 77 4.55 -2.59 -7.22
N CYS A 78 3.79 -2.83 -8.30
CA CYS A 78 3.94 -2.08 -9.55
C CYS A 78 3.74 -0.57 -9.35
N LEU A 79 2.77 -0.18 -8.54
CA LEU A 79 2.56 1.22 -8.19
C LEU A 79 3.74 1.77 -7.37
N ARG A 80 4.26 1.00 -6.41
CA ARG A 80 5.42 1.39 -5.60
C ARG A 80 6.63 1.67 -6.47
N ASP A 81 6.96 0.76 -7.41
CA ASP A 81 8.04 0.95 -8.37
C ASP A 81 7.85 2.24 -9.20
N TYR A 82 6.62 2.51 -9.61
CA TYR A 82 6.29 3.75 -10.31
C TYR A 82 6.51 4.99 -9.42
N LEU A 83 6.08 4.95 -8.15
CA LEU A 83 6.23 6.05 -7.20
C LEU A 83 7.71 6.35 -6.93
N ASP A 84 8.53 5.32 -6.74
CA ASP A 84 9.98 5.42 -6.57
C ASP A 84 10.63 6.11 -7.78
N LEU A 85 10.35 5.65 -8.99
CA LEU A 85 10.87 6.22 -10.23
C LEU A 85 10.49 7.69 -10.41
N GLN A 86 9.32 8.09 -9.93
CA GLN A 86 8.82 9.46 -10.00
C GLN A 86 9.21 10.30 -8.77
N GLN A 87 9.97 9.74 -7.84
CA GLN A 87 10.40 10.38 -6.59
C GLN A 87 9.23 10.91 -5.74
N PHE A 88 8.13 10.16 -5.68
CA PHE A 88 7.07 10.40 -4.71
C PHE A 88 7.52 9.96 -3.31
N GLU A 89 7.03 10.65 -2.31
CA GLU A 89 7.14 10.18 -0.93
C GLU A 89 6.00 9.20 -0.66
N PHE A 90 6.28 8.00 -0.13
CA PHE A 90 5.21 7.05 0.18
C PHE A 90 5.51 6.19 1.40
N ALA A 91 4.44 5.73 2.06
CA ALA A 91 4.49 4.74 3.12
C ALA A 91 3.57 3.56 2.78
N PHE A 92 3.99 2.36 3.17
CA PHE A 92 3.29 1.11 2.90
C PHE A 92 2.96 0.36 4.20
N VAL A 93 1.69 0.36 4.58
CA VAL A 93 1.19 -0.39 5.74
C VAL A 93 0.66 -1.73 5.25
N PHE A 94 1.39 -2.80 5.55
CA PHE A 94 1.07 -4.17 5.13
C PHE A 94 0.46 -5.03 6.24
N ASN A 95 0.49 -4.57 7.49
CA ASN A 95 -0.10 -5.28 8.61
C ASN A 95 -1.46 -4.66 8.95
N SER A 96 -2.52 -5.44 8.82
CA SER A 96 -3.89 -4.99 8.94
C SER A 96 -4.56 -5.30 10.29
N ARG A 97 -3.82 -5.81 11.27
CA ARG A 97 -4.30 -6.02 12.65
C ARG A 97 -3.52 -5.12 13.61
N LEU A 98 -3.74 -3.84 13.48
CA LEU A 98 -3.05 -2.81 14.24
C LEU A 98 -4.03 -2.09 15.17
N THR A 99 -3.53 -1.67 16.33
CA THR A 99 -4.16 -0.61 17.10
C THR A 99 -3.88 0.75 16.45
N PRO A 100 -4.64 1.81 16.76
CA PRO A 100 -4.35 3.16 16.27
C PRO A 100 -2.91 3.61 16.54
N ASP A 101 -2.38 3.34 17.73
CA ASP A 101 -1.00 3.72 18.08
C ASP A 101 0.02 2.98 17.21
N GLN A 102 -0.15 1.66 17.03
CA GLN A 102 0.72 0.86 16.16
C GLN A 102 0.64 1.31 14.70
N PHE A 103 -0.54 1.74 14.25
CA PHE A 103 -0.71 2.29 12.91
C PHE A 103 0.11 3.57 12.72
N PHE A 104 0.09 4.48 13.68
CA PHE A 104 0.91 5.68 13.64
C PHE A 104 2.40 5.39 13.77
N GLU A 105 2.81 4.41 14.60
CA GLU A 105 4.20 3.95 14.67
C GLU A 105 4.70 3.44 13.30
N MET A 106 3.87 2.67 12.59
CA MET A 106 4.22 2.18 11.24
C MET A 106 4.34 3.32 10.22
N ILE A 107 3.40 4.25 10.22
CA ILE A 107 3.47 5.45 9.37
C ILE A 107 4.76 6.22 9.63
N ALA A 108 5.09 6.45 10.91
CA ALA A 108 6.29 7.18 11.29
C ALA A 108 7.57 6.44 10.88
N TYR A 109 7.55 5.11 10.94
CA TYR A 109 8.67 4.29 10.51
C TYR A 109 8.89 4.36 9.00
N ASP A 110 7.83 4.18 8.23
CA ASP A 110 7.91 3.99 6.79
C ASP A 110 8.12 5.33 6.03
N PHE A 111 7.60 6.46 6.56
CA PHE A 111 7.95 7.81 6.10
C PHE A 111 9.27 8.34 6.69
N ASP A 112 10.00 7.54 7.46
CA ASP A 112 11.24 7.93 8.18
C ASP A 112 11.10 9.25 8.97
N LEU A 113 9.96 9.43 9.66
CA LEU A 113 9.70 10.64 10.43
C LEU A 113 10.66 10.74 11.62
N GLN A 114 11.27 11.93 11.78
CA GLN A 114 12.17 12.23 12.89
C GLN A 114 11.36 12.77 14.08
N CYS A 115 10.75 11.86 14.86
CA CYS A 115 9.89 12.18 16.00
C CYS A 115 9.85 11.05 17.03
N ASP A 116 9.22 11.27 18.19
CA ASP A 116 8.83 10.17 19.07
C ASP A 116 7.69 9.37 18.43
N ARG A 117 8.03 8.22 17.88
CA ARG A 117 7.10 7.34 17.16
C ARG A 117 6.00 6.75 18.05
N LYS A 118 6.16 6.81 19.37
CA LYS A 118 5.14 6.36 20.34
C LYS A 118 4.12 7.45 20.68
N SER A 119 4.41 8.70 20.32
CA SER A 119 3.51 9.83 20.51
C SER A 119 2.72 10.09 19.23
N LYS A 120 1.45 9.76 19.21
CA LYS A 120 0.54 10.05 18.08
C LYS A 120 0.61 11.53 17.67
N THR A 121 0.66 12.43 18.66
CA THR A 121 0.71 13.87 18.41
C THR A 121 2.00 14.27 17.70
N ASP A 122 3.15 13.72 18.13
CA ASP A 122 4.43 14.03 17.52
C ASP A 122 4.52 13.46 16.10
N VAL A 123 3.97 12.26 15.88
CA VAL A 123 3.85 11.67 14.53
C VAL A 123 2.99 12.54 13.62
N LEU A 124 1.84 13.04 14.10
CA LEU A 124 0.98 13.92 13.30
C LEU A 124 1.65 15.24 12.94
N PHE A 125 2.39 15.86 13.87
CA PHE A 125 3.14 17.07 13.57
C PHE A 125 4.27 16.83 12.57
N ALA A 126 5.05 15.77 12.77
CA ALA A 126 6.14 15.42 11.86
C ALA A 126 5.61 15.06 10.46
N LEU A 127 4.53 14.28 10.39
CA LEU A 127 3.87 13.95 9.12
C LEU A 127 3.36 15.21 8.42
N ASN A 128 2.68 16.10 9.12
CA ASN A 128 2.18 17.34 8.53
C ASN A 128 3.32 18.22 8.00
N ALA A 129 4.44 18.31 8.72
CA ALA A 129 5.63 19.02 8.27
C ALA A 129 6.22 18.42 6.98
N LEU A 130 6.37 17.07 6.93
CA LEU A 130 6.80 16.35 5.74
C LEU A 130 5.88 16.65 4.55
N LEU A 131 4.56 16.54 4.75
CA LEU A 131 3.57 16.74 3.70
C LEU A 131 3.59 18.15 3.12
N ILE A 132 3.79 19.17 3.97
CA ILE A 132 3.95 20.57 3.54
C ILE A 132 5.24 20.72 2.72
N GLU A 133 6.35 20.19 3.19
CA GLU A 133 7.64 20.23 2.49
C GLU A 133 7.54 19.56 1.10
N GLN A 134 6.90 18.38 1.02
CA GLN A 134 6.67 17.71 -0.28
C GLN A 134 5.80 18.56 -1.21
N ALA A 135 4.73 19.16 -0.68
CA ALA A 135 3.85 20.01 -1.46
C ALA A 135 4.55 21.27 -2.01
N GLU A 136 5.44 21.90 -1.22
CA GLU A 136 6.26 23.04 -1.66
C GLU A 136 7.22 22.67 -2.78
N ARG A 137 7.71 21.43 -2.80
CA ARG A 137 8.52 20.85 -3.88
C ARG A 137 7.69 20.41 -5.08
N GLY A 138 6.36 20.63 -5.06
CA GLY A 138 5.44 20.17 -6.11
C GLY A 138 5.16 18.66 -6.09
N ARG A 139 5.64 17.94 -5.07
CA ARG A 139 5.48 16.50 -4.91
C ARG A 139 4.22 16.16 -4.14
N THR A 140 3.85 14.89 -4.16
CA THR A 140 2.67 14.34 -3.46
C THR A 140 3.13 13.16 -2.62
N ALA A 141 2.63 13.06 -1.40
CA ALA A 141 2.85 11.90 -0.55
C ALA A 141 1.70 10.90 -0.68
N VAL A 142 2.02 9.61 -0.57
CA VAL A 142 1.08 8.50 -0.72
C VAL A 142 1.16 7.56 0.48
N LEU A 143 0.02 7.24 1.08
CA LEU A 143 -0.12 6.19 2.09
C LEU A 143 -0.84 5.01 1.45
N ILE A 144 -0.18 3.87 1.37
CA ILE A 144 -0.74 2.63 0.85
C ILE A 144 -1.04 1.72 2.04
N VAL A 145 -2.28 1.28 2.14
CA VAL A 145 -2.73 0.35 3.20
C VAL A 145 -3.28 -0.89 2.53
N ASP A 146 -2.51 -1.98 2.59
CA ASP A 146 -2.96 -3.27 2.05
C ASP A 146 -3.76 -4.07 3.10
N GLU A 147 -4.59 -4.99 2.63
CA GLU A 147 -5.49 -5.80 3.46
C GLU A 147 -6.38 -4.97 4.41
N ALA A 148 -6.79 -3.77 4.00
CA ALA A 148 -7.53 -2.81 4.82
C ALA A 148 -8.88 -3.33 5.33
N HIS A 149 -9.42 -4.40 4.75
CA HIS A 149 -10.63 -5.07 5.24
C HIS A 149 -10.47 -5.68 6.64
N ASN A 150 -9.23 -5.97 7.06
CA ASN A 150 -8.92 -6.48 8.40
C ASN A 150 -8.75 -5.39 9.47
N LEU A 151 -8.61 -4.11 9.08
CA LEU A 151 -8.45 -3.01 10.03
C LEU A 151 -9.71 -2.84 10.88
N GLU A 152 -9.53 -2.55 12.17
CA GLU A 152 -10.64 -2.18 13.05
C GLU A 152 -11.19 -0.78 12.74
N TRP A 153 -12.37 -0.49 13.25
CA TRP A 153 -13.10 0.75 12.96
C TRP A 153 -12.34 2.01 13.37
N ASP A 154 -11.67 1.97 14.51
CA ASP A 154 -10.91 3.07 15.08
C ASP A 154 -9.70 3.43 14.19
N VAL A 155 -9.02 2.43 13.62
CA VAL A 155 -7.92 2.65 12.67
C VAL A 155 -8.44 3.25 11.35
N LEU A 156 -9.57 2.76 10.83
CA LEU A 156 -10.20 3.32 9.64
C LEU A 156 -10.66 4.78 9.87
N GLU A 157 -11.09 5.11 11.08
CA GLU A 157 -11.41 6.49 11.45
C GLU A 157 -10.16 7.37 11.50
N GLU A 158 -9.03 6.87 12.03
CA GLU A 158 -7.76 7.60 11.97
C GLU A 158 -7.33 7.87 10.52
N ILE A 159 -7.43 6.87 9.66
CA ILE A 159 -7.17 7.00 8.23
C ILE A 159 -8.06 8.08 7.62
N ARG A 160 -9.35 8.11 7.97
CA ARG A 160 -10.28 9.15 7.51
C ARG A 160 -9.84 10.55 7.94
N LEU A 161 -9.35 10.67 9.20
CA LEU A 161 -8.88 11.94 9.76
C LEU A 161 -7.60 12.41 9.07
N LEU A 162 -6.64 11.51 8.74
CA LEU A 162 -5.45 11.84 7.95
C LEU A 162 -5.81 12.45 6.58
N GLY A 163 -6.90 12.02 5.97
CA GLY A 163 -7.40 12.62 4.73
C GLY A 163 -7.90 14.06 4.86
N ASN A 164 -7.91 14.68 6.07
CA ASN A 164 -8.18 16.10 6.25
C ASN A 164 -6.93 16.98 6.07
N LEU A 165 -5.74 16.36 5.97
CA LEU A 165 -4.51 17.12 5.74
C LEU A 165 -4.54 17.71 4.32
N GLU A 166 -4.78 19.01 4.25
CA GLU A 166 -4.93 19.76 3.00
C GLU A 166 -4.38 21.18 3.11
N ASN A 167 -4.05 21.73 1.96
CA ASN A 167 -3.70 23.14 1.81
C ASN A 167 -4.55 23.80 0.72
N ARG A 168 -4.23 25.03 0.33
CA ARG A 168 -4.95 25.76 -0.73
C ARG A 168 -4.87 25.08 -2.11
N GLN A 169 -3.90 24.19 -2.33
CA GLN A 169 -3.68 23.48 -3.59
C GLN A 169 -4.40 22.11 -3.62
N GLY A 170 -4.94 21.65 -2.48
CA GLY A 170 -5.67 20.38 -2.37
C GLY A 170 -5.15 19.45 -1.29
N LYS A 171 -5.44 18.16 -1.43
CA LYS A 171 -5.04 17.12 -0.49
C LYS A 171 -3.54 16.90 -0.51
N LEU A 172 -2.91 16.98 0.68
CA LEU A 172 -1.47 16.77 0.86
C LEU A 172 -1.10 15.29 0.82
N LEU A 173 -1.98 14.43 1.34
CA LEU A 173 -1.79 12.99 1.41
C LEU A 173 -2.80 12.27 0.51
N GLN A 174 -2.33 11.36 -0.32
CA GLN A 174 -3.16 10.43 -1.07
C GLN A 174 -3.18 9.10 -0.34
N ILE A 175 -4.36 8.52 -0.16
CA ILE A 175 -4.54 7.30 0.64
C ILE A 175 -5.15 6.23 -0.25
N ILE A 176 -4.46 5.11 -0.39
CA ILE A 176 -4.90 3.94 -1.13
C ILE A 176 -5.25 2.85 -0.14
N LEU A 177 -6.51 2.41 -0.15
CA LEU A 177 -6.99 1.29 0.63
C LEU A 177 -7.15 0.09 -0.29
N SER A 178 -6.33 -0.94 -0.10
CA SER A 178 -6.46 -2.20 -0.82
C SER A 178 -7.09 -3.27 0.08
N GLY A 179 -7.95 -4.10 -0.48
CA GLY A 179 -8.57 -5.16 0.30
C GLY A 179 -9.46 -6.10 -0.51
N GLN A 180 -10.03 -7.07 0.20
CA GLN A 180 -11.01 -8.01 -0.35
C GLN A 180 -12.39 -7.33 -0.42
N PRO A 181 -13.42 -7.95 -1.06
CA PRO A 181 -14.76 -7.39 -1.15
C PRO A 181 -15.42 -7.10 0.21
N GLU A 182 -14.88 -7.68 1.30
CA GLU A 182 -15.25 -7.37 2.67
C GLU A 182 -14.98 -5.90 3.03
N LEU A 183 -13.97 -5.27 2.43
CA LEU A 183 -13.71 -3.84 2.60
C LEU A 183 -14.91 -3.03 2.10
N ASP A 184 -15.47 -3.40 0.98
CA ASP A 184 -16.63 -2.72 0.40
C ASP A 184 -17.84 -2.81 1.32
N ARG A 185 -18.11 -4.02 1.84
CA ARG A 185 -19.21 -4.26 2.80
C ARG A 185 -18.99 -3.45 4.08
N LYS A 186 -17.74 -3.37 4.55
CA LYS A 186 -17.36 -2.59 5.72
C LYS A 186 -17.57 -1.09 5.49
N LEU A 187 -17.17 -0.57 4.35
CA LEU A 187 -17.37 0.82 3.94
C LEU A 187 -18.86 1.19 3.79
N ASP A 188 -19.74 0.21 3.51
CA ASP A 188 -21.17 0.42 3.36
C ASP A 188 -21.92 0.55 4.70
N THR A 189 -21.23 0.33 5.81
CA THR A 189 -21.83 0.49 7.13
C THR A 189 -21.97 1.96 7.53
N ALA A 190 -22.92 2.24 8.43
CA ALA A 190 -23.22 3.60 8.88
C ALA A 190 -22.00 4.32 9.47
N ASN A 191 -21.15 3.57 10.18
CA ASN A 191 -19.98 4.12 10.87
C ASN A 191 -18.89 4.61 9.91
N LEU A 192 -18.75 4.00 8.73
CA LEU A 192 -17.74 4.39 7.71
C LEU A 192 -18.32 5.17 6.54
N ARG A 193 -19.57 5.61 6.63
CA ARG A 193 -20.21 6.40 5.58
C ARG A 193 -19.40 7.63 5.17
N GLN A 194 -18.77 8.32 6.14
CA GLN A 194 -17.95 9.48 5.85
C GLN A 194 -16.65 9.14 5.13
N LEU A 195 -16.01 8.00 5.45
CA LEU A 195 -14.86 7.50 4.73
C LEU A 195 -15.24 7.10 3.30
N LYS A 196 -16.34 6.34 3.14
CA LYS A 196 -16.85 5.94 1.83
C LYS A 196 -17.10 7.13 0.90
N GLN A 197 -17.71 8.21 1.42
CA GLN A 197 -17.98 9.42 0.63
C GLN A 197 -16.72 10.14 0.13
N ARG A 198 -15.56 9.88 0.72
CA ARG A 198 -14.26 10.45 0.32
C ARG A 198 -13.53 9.62 -0.73
N ILE A 199 -13.93 8.38 -0.92
CA ILE A 199 -13.32 7.51 -1.95
C ILE A 199 -13.82 7.97 -3.31
N VAL A 200 -12.90 8.48 -4.12
CA VAL A 200 -13.21 9.08 -5.43
C VAL A 200 -13.04 8.08 -6.56
N LEU A 201 -12.12 7.13 -6.40
CA LEU A 201 -11.84 6.08 -7.38
C LEU A 201 -11.95 4.70 -6.71
N ARG A 202 -12.52 3.75 -7.45
CA ARG A 202 -12.70 2.39 -6.99
C ARG A 202 -12.56 1.41 -8.15
#